data_fc871560d83219cf0ef2c20747bae02d
#
_entry.id   fc871560d83219cf0ef2c20747bae02d
#
_cell.length_a   1.000
_cell.length_b   1.000
_cell.length_c   1.000
_cell.angle_alpha   90.00
_cell.angle_beta   90.00
_cell.angle_gamma   90.00
#
_symmetry.space_group_name_H-M   'P 1'
#
loop_
_entity.id
_entity.type
_entity.pdbx_description
1 polymer ?
#
loop_
_entity_poly.entity_id
_entity_poly.type
_entity_poly.pdbx_seq_one_letter_code
_entity_poly.pdbx_strand_id
1 'polypeptide(L)'
;MSTLVKTKSEFRRAFVPTTALAKSVEFDSDMMHVLLTDGRIISVPIIWFPLLHQVTSEEREKYEIGGGGLSLHWPEIDEDISVANLMSGVDWKST
;
A
#
# COMPACT_ATOMS: atom_id res chain seq x y z
N MET A 1 25.79 -14.89 -28.50
CA MET A 1 25.31 -14.94 -27.20
C MET A 1 23.88 -15.23 -27.01
N SER A 2 23.60 -16.45 -26.99
CA SER A 2 22.24 -16.86 -26.75
C SER A 2 21.78 -16.53 -25.36
N THR A 3 22.70 -16.36 -24.45
CA THR A 3 22.35 -16.00 -23.10
C THR A 3 21.61 -14.68 -23.03
N LEU A 4 21.99 -13.76 -23.88
CA LEU A 4 21.37 -12.48 -23.88
C LEU A 4 19.90 -12.55 -24.25
N VAL A 5 19.60 -13.36 -25.24
CA VAL A 5 18.21 -13.53 -25.66
C VAL A 5 17.38 -14.13 -24.54
N LYS A 6 17.94 -15.12 -23.89
CA LYS A 6 17.26 -15.75 -22.79
C LYS A 6 16.98 -14.77 -21.67
N THR A 7 17.95 -13.93 -21.38
CA THR A 7 17.77 -12.94 -20.34
C THR A 7 16.63 -11.99 -20.67
N LYS A 8 16.50 -11.61 -21.92
CA LYS A 8 15.41 -10.73 -22.31
C LYS A 8 14.07 -11.37 -22.08
N SER A 9 13.96 -12.63 -22.37
CA SER A 9 12.74 -13.35 -22.14
C SER A 9 12.37 -13.35 -20.68
N GLU A 10 13.35 -13.56 -19.84
CA GLU A 10 13.11 -13.56 -18.42
C GLU A 10 12.73 -12.20 -17.90
N PHE A 11 13.32 -11.16 -18.45
CA PHE A 11 12.95 -9.80 -18.08
C PHE A 11 11.50 -9.53 -18.40
N ARG A 12 11.04 -9.96 -19.55
CA ARG A 12 9.65 -9.71 -19.89
C ARG A 12 8.72 -10.37 -18.92
N ARG A 13 9.05 -11.57 -18.46
CA ARG A 13 8.21 -12.22 -17.46
C ARG A 13 8.26 -11.51 -16.13
N ALA A 14 9.41 -10.98 -15.79
CA ALA A 14 9.56 -10.25 -14.53
C ALA A 14 8.71 -8.99 -14.50
N PHE A 15 8.38 -8.45 -15.68
CA PHE A 15 7.59 -7.24 -15.75
C PHE A 15 6.13 -7.48 -16.08
N VAL A 16 5.67 -8.70 -16.01
CA VAL A 16 4.26 -8.96 -16.19
C VAL A 16 3.50 -8.24 -15.08
N PRO A 17 2.57 -7.38 -15.44
CA PRO A 17 1.83 -6.64 -14.42
C PRO A 17 1.03 -7.58 -13.54
N THR A 18 1.11 -7.33 -12.26
CA THR A 18 0.29 -8.04 -11.30
C THR A 18 -0.25 -7.01 -10.32
N THR A 19 -1.32 -7.37 -9.65
CA THR A 19 -1.85 -6.50 -8.61
C THR A 19 -0.90 -6.53 -7.43
N ALA A 20 -0.38 -5.38 -7.06
CA ALA A 20 0.45 -5.29 -5.87
C ALA A 20 -0.45 -5.31 -4.65
N LEU A 21 -0.07 -6.07 -3.66
CA LEU A 21 -0.85 -6.27 -2.46
C LEU A 21 -0.10 -5.74 -1.25
N ALA A 22 -0.84 -5.29 -0.26
CA ALA A 22 -0.23 -4.84 0.98
C ALA A 22 0.28 -6.03 1.76
N LYS A 23 1.48 -5.90 2.27
CA LYS A 23 2.11 -6.92 3.09
C LYS A 23 2.12 -6.49 4.55
N SER A 24 2.40 -5.24 4.81
CA SER A 24 2.43 -4.70 6.15
C SER A 24 2.39 -3.18 6.08
N VAL A 25 2.16 -2.56 7.23
CA VAL A 25 2.10 -1.11 7.33
C VAL A 25 2.99 -0.68 8.48
N GLU A 26 3.74 0.37 8.27
CA GLU A 26 4.56 0.97 9.32
C GLU A 26 4.24 2.45 9.39
N PHE A 27 4.32 3.00 10.59
CA PHE A 27 4.04 4.42 10.80
C PHE A 27 5.22 5.11 11.45
N ASP A 28 5.49 6.33 11.00
CA ASP A 28 6.29 7.23 11.82
C ASP A 28 5.37 8.36 12.26
N SER A 29 5.93 9.48 12.75
CA SER A 29 5.10 10.52 13.32
C SER A 29 4.19 11.18 12.28
N ASP A 30 4.59 11.19 11.01
CA ASP A 30 3.89 11.94 9.98
C ASP A 30 3.40 11.09 8.83
N MET A 31 4.00 9.93 8.61
CA MET A 31 3.79 9.17 7.38
C MET A 31 3.30 7.76 7.68
N MET A 32 2.53 7.25 6.76
CA MET A 32 2.15 5.85 6.73
C MET A 32 2.90 5.20 5.57
N HIS A 33 3.59 4.10 5.85
CA HIS A 33 4.37 3.39 4.86
C HIS A 33 3.75 2.02 4.63
N VAL A 34 3.24 1.79 3.44
CA VAL A 34 2.61 0.52 3.11
C VAL A 34 3.62 -0.30 2.29
N LEU A 35 4.03 -1.42 2.86
CA LEU A 35 4.96 -2.31 2.19
C LEU A 35 4.17 -3.25 1.31
N LEU A 36 4.57 -3.35 0.05
CA LEU A 36 3.85 -4.14 -0.93
C LEU A 36 4.57 -5.45 -1.21
N THR A 37 3.82 -6.40 -1.71
CA THR A 37 4.35 -7.73 -2.00
C THR A 37 5.39 -7.73 -3.12
N ASP A 38 5.40 -6.69 -3.95
CA ASP A 38 6.37 -6.59 -5.04
C ASP A 38 7.65 -5.85 -4.62
N GLY A 39 7.80 -5.53 -3.34
CA GLY A 39 9.00 -4.90 -2.84
C GLY A 39 8.94 -3.38 -2.76
N ARG A 40 7.90 -2.77 -3.30
CA ARG A 40 7.75 -1.32 -3.23
C ARG A 40 7.19 -0.91 -1.88
N ILE A 41 7.45 0.33 -1.54
CA ILE A 41 6.88 0.94 -0.34
C ILE A 41 6.17 2.20 -0.80
N ILE A 42 4.91 2.33 -0.40
CA ILE A 42 4.14 3.53 -0.69
C ILE A 42 4.02 4.31 0.59
N SER A 43 4.53 5.53 0.58
CA SER A 43 4.52 6.39 1.76
C SER A 43 3.58 7.54 1.51
N VAL A 44 2.64 7.73 2.42
CA VAL A 44 1.66 8.81 2.31
C VAL A 44 1.53 9.53 3.64
N PRO A 45 1.24 10.82 3.62
CA PRO A 45 1.06 11.56 4.88
C PRO A 45 -0.18 11.05 5.62
N ILE A 46 -0.03 10.86 6.92
CA ILE A 46 -1.16 10.41 7.74
C ILE A 46 -2.29 11.42 7.70
N ILE A 47 -1.95 12.69 7.58
CA ILE A 47 -2.94 13.75 7.57
C ILE A 47 -3.91 13.65 6.38
N TRP A 48 -3.55 12.89 5.36
CA TRP A 48 -4.48 12.63 4.26
C TRP A 48 -5.70 11.82 4.72
N PHE A 49 -5.60 11.19 5.87
CA PHE A 49 -6.66 10.33 6.40
C PHE A 49 -7.06 10.86 7.77
N PRO A 50 -8.03 11.77 7.82
CA PRO A 50 -8.36 12.45 9.09
C PRO A 50 -8.67 11.52 10.23
N LEU A 51 -9.33 10.39 9.97
CA LEU A 51 -9.63 9.46 11.04
C LEU A 51 -8.37 8.84 11.62
N LEU A 52 -7.40 8.53 10.78
CA LEU A 52 -6.13 8.01 11.25
C LEU A 52 -5.30 9.07 11.93
N HIS A 53 -5.42 10.30 11.46
CA HIS A 53 -4.65 11.39 12.03
C HIS A 53 -5.10 11.72 13.44
N GLN A 54 -6.38 11.50 13.74
CA GLN A 54 -6.97 11.85 15.03
C GLN A 54 -6.70 10.85 16.14
N VAL A 55 -6.31 9.63 15.78
CA VAL A 55 -6.15 8.60 16.78
C VAL A 55 -4.69 8.49 17.22
N THR A 56 -4.46 7.73 18.29
CA THR A 56 -3.12 7.55 18.84
C THR A 56 -2.28 6.65 17.94
N SER A 57 -0.97 6.67 18.15
CA SER A 57 -0.10 5.79 17.40
C SER A 57 -0.39 4.32 17.69
N GLU A 58 -0.82 4.02 18.90
CA GLU A 58 -1.21 2.65 19.22
C GLU A 58 -2.42 2.21 18.41
N GLU A 59 -3.39 3.10 18.27
CA GLU A 59 -4.58 2.77 17.51
C GLU A 59 -4.29 2.61 16.02
N ARG A 60 -3.35 3.37 15.49
CA ARG A 60 -2.97 3.21 14.10
C ARG A 60 -2.37 1.84 13.81
N GLU A 61 -1.72 1.25 14.80
CA GLU A 61 -1.11 -0.05 14.62
C GLU A 61 -2.12 -1.19 14.60
N LYS A 62 -3.37 -0.90 14.91
CA LYS A 62 -4.40 -1.93 14.95
C LYS A 62 -5.10 -2.10 13.61
N TYR A 63 -4.34 -2.01 12.56
CA TYR A 63 -4.88 -2.21 11.23
C TYR A 63 -5.01 -3.68 10.92
N GLU A 64 -5.88 -3.98 9.98
CA GLU A 64 -6.05 -5.32 9.43
C GLU A 64 -5.89 -5.24 7.94
N ILE A 65 -5.29 -6.27 7.36
CA ILE A 65 -5.14 -6.36 5.92
C ILE A 65 -6.28 -7.18 5.38
N GLY A 66 -7.11 -6.57 4.54
CA GLY A 66 -8.28 -7.21 3.98
C GLY A 66 -8.06 -7.63 2.55
N GLY A 67 -8.88 -8.59 2.10
CA GLY A 67 -8.86 -9.03 0.72
C GLY A 67 -7.52 -9.57 0.26
N GLY A 68 -6.75 -10.15 1.17
CA GLY A 68 -5.45 -10.68 0.80
C GLY A 68 -4.43 -9.60 0.47
N GLY A 69 -4.67 -8.36 0.87
CA GLY A 69 -3.75 -7.27 0.60
C GLY A 69 -4.33 -6.17 -0.27
N LEU A 70 -5.60 -6.26 -0.63
CA LEU A 70 -6.23 -5.24 -1.47
C LEU A 70 -6.62 -4.01 -0.69
N SER A 71 -6.83 -4.14 0.61
CA SER A 71 -7.28 -3.02 1.43
C SER A 71 -6.68 -3.07 2.82
N LEU A 72 -6.72 -1.92 3.47
CA LEU A 72 -6.31 -1.77 4.86
C LEU A 72 -7.54 -1.32 5.63
N HIS A 73 -7.77 -1.91 6.78
CA HIS A 73 -8.98 -1.65 7.54
C HIS A 73 -8.63 -1.42 9.01
N TRP A 74 -9.27 -0.42 9.60
CA TRP A 74 -9.15 -0.12 11.03
C TRP A 74 -10.54 -0.27 11.64
N PRO A 75 -10.85 -1.42 12.21
CA PRO A 75 -12.23 -1.67 12.68
C PRO A 75 -12.68 -0.73 13.76
N GLU A 76 -11.77 -0.28 14.62
CA GLU A 76 -12.17 0.54 15.75
C GLU A 76 -12.60 1.94 15.36
N ILE A 77 -12.16 2.42 14.20
CA ILE A 77 -12.53 3.75 13.73
C ILE A 77 -13.26 3.70 12.41
N ASP A 78 -13.58 2.49 11.96
CA ASP A 78 -14.34 2.28 10.72
C ASP A 78 -13.70 2.96 9.52
N GLU A 79 -12.39 2.78 9.37
CA GLU A 79 -11.67 3.35 8.25
C GLU A 79 -11.22 2.24 7.33
N ASP A 80 -11.43 2.43 6.03
CA ASP A 80 -11.01 1.50 4.99
C ASP A 80 -10.23 2.25 3.92
N ILE A 81 -9.09 1.71 3.54
CA ILE A 81 -8.26 2.34 2.52
C ILE A 81 -7.92 1.30 1.47
N SER A 82 -8.24 1.62 0.22
CA SER A 82 -7.89 0.77 -0.90
C SER A 82 -6.42 0.97 -1.26
N VAL A 83 -5.69 -0.13 -1.38
CA VAL A 83 -4.28 -0.06 -1.76
C VAL A 83 -4.13 0.49 -3.17
N ALA A 84 -5.05 0.15 -4.07
CA ALA A 84 -5.01 0.68 -5.42
C ALA A 84 -5.15 2.20 -5.42
N ASN A 85 -5.99 2.74 -4.56
CA ASN A 85 -6.14 4.19 -4.45
C ASN A 85 -4.86 4.85 -3.93
N LEU A 86 -4.19 4.21 -3.01
CA LEU A 86 -2.92 4.75 -2.53
C LEU A 86 -1.88 4.80 -3.64
N MET A 87 -1.88 3.78 -4.48
CA MET A 87 -0.90 3.70 -5.55
C MET A 87 -1.13 4.74 -6.63
N SER A 88 -2.37 5.06 -6.89
CA SER A 88 -2.69 6.02 -7.95
C SER A 88 -2.77 7.45 -7.43
N GLY A 89 -2.72 7.62 -6.13
CA GLY A 89 -2.90 8.95 -5.55
C GLY A 89 -4.36 9.17 -5.24
N VAL A 90 -4.62 9.64 -4.03
CA VAL A 90 -5.99 9.81 -3.57
C VAL A 90 -6.48 11.19 -3.96
N ASP A 91 -7.68 11.24 -4.47
CA ASP A 91 -8.31 12.50 -4.83
C ASP A 91 -9.40 12.84 -3.83
N TRP A 92 -9.09 13.65 -2.87
CA TRP A 92 -10.02 14.05 -1.84
C TRP A 92 -11.16 14.86 -2.36
N LYS A 93 -10.86 15.61 -3.37
CA LYS A 93 -11.80 16.58 -3.81
C LYS A 93 -12.97 15.99 -4.53
N SER A 94 -12.81 14.79 -4.99
CA SER A 94 -13.89 14.13 -5.69
C SER A 94 -14.95 13.60 -4.74
N THR A 95 -14.72 13.73 -3.47
CA THR A 95 -15.69 13.23 -2.50
C THR A 95 -16.54 14.34 -1.95
#